data_4ec4cdc38f9d69dc915ff50c242d1585
#
_entry.id   4ec4cdc38f9d69dc915ff50c242d1585
#
_cell.length_a   1.000
_cell.length_b   1.000
_cell.length_c   1.000
_cell.angle_alpha   90.00
_cell.angle_beta   90.00
_cell.angle_gamma   90.00
#
_symmetry.space_group_name_H-M   'P 1'
#
loop_
_entity.id
_entity.type
_entity.pdbx_description
1 polymer ?
#
loop_
_entity_poly.entity_id
_entity_poly.type
_entity_poly.pdbx_seq_one_letter_code
_entity_poly.pdbx_strand_id
1 'polypeptide(L)'
;MSAATPTLPITDFAPEFFSLEPVKIPNFRVGNSRFWDDIWDFKGYHKEEGLSEAKYQIKFTMIKHPDIKLVFKRNTVFELMKSFPTAKRNYDALMAFNSYLEENFPHVESLSKVSRMMVAGFFQSVLDHPSAKTGGPLSRTGLFKKTQTVKDMFLEGSKAGWDVPREIGYVKDLYSSMIENSPRTKMPYRKTSKVMFEIETIQRIIACALEDEDIITKASIIIQSQVGVRISELLDLKAGCLKKIGDDWVIEMWTKKTKKEPVRRLKPCNELVVEVIQELERITEPLRKESGLPYLFLQRVRVAGVKGVKTPQPKGRHVPKGNTRIKPYNKENWNRDIEESFVRRWDIRENGELIHLTSHYYRHIFATWAHRNGMNIQSILDMFDHSSLAMTEVYVHISEEEMKTMMTHIFSEDAVIAGVSVGRIRERLKNENPFKGRTEKQAELIMGAMRIKIMPNGVCFHHPARRDPCTGGGECVSCFNFVSTAIHLPIHLLRVEKLEEEIKRAKEDGNLVWHDKQTTLKDHIVKTFIEPLEVQLKASGGEF
;
A
#
# COMPACT_ATOMS: atom_id res chain seq x y z
N MET A 1 11.37 29.85 -3.31
CA MET A 1 9.97 29.98 -2.90
C MET A 1 9.19 28.87 -3.58
N SER A 2 8.85 27.81 -2.85
CA SER A 2 7.98 26.74 -3.37
C SER A 2 6.56 27.29 -3.38
N ALA A 3 5.98 27.52 -4.55
CA ALA A 3 4.57 27.83 -4.67
C ALA A 3 3.78 26.67 -4.03
N ALA A 4 3.02 26.96 -3.00
CA ALA A 4 2.11 25.99 -2.40
C ALA A 4 1.20 25.46 -3.52
N THR A 5 1.20 24.15 -3.74
CA THR A 5 0.31 23.50 -4.69
C THR A 5 -1.12 23.81 -4.24
N PRO A 6 -1.99 24.37 -5.08
CA PRO A 6 -3.36 24.71 -4.68
C PRO A 6 -4.07 23.46 -4.15
N THR A 7 -4.67 23.57 -2.99
CA THR A 7 -5.24 22.44 -2.24
C THR A 7 -6.46 21.82 -2.90
N LEU A 8 -7.17 22.56 -3.73
CA LEU A 8 -8.32 22.07 -4.51
C LEU A 8 -8.21 22.59 -5.95
N PRO A 9 -8.40 21.71 -6.96
CA PRO A 9 -8.38 22.13 -8.36
C PRO A 9 -9.65 22.88 -8.81
N ILE A 10 -10.49 23.30 -7.87
CA ILE A 10 -11.75 23.99 -8.11
C ILE A 10 -11.80 25.22 -7.20
N THR A 11 -11.97 26.40 -7.80
CA THR A 11 -12.17 27.66 -7.08
C THR A 11 -13.46 28.34 -7.57
N ASP A 12 -14.01 29.22 -6.74
CA ASP A 12 -15.27 29.95 -7.01
C ASP A 12 -16.48 29.02 -7.15
N PHE A 13 -16.46 27.91 -6.41
CA PHE A 13 -17.43 26.85 -6.45
C PHE A 13 -18.42 26.97 -5.27
N ALA A 14 -19.71 27.04 -5.57
CA ALA A 14 -20.77 27.00 -4.57
C ALA A 14 -21.34 25.57 -4.45
N PRO A 15 -21.57 25.03 -3.22
CA PRO A 15 -22.12 23.68 -3.03
C PRO A 15 -23.43 23.42 -3.76
N GLU A 16 -24.24 24.46 -3.96
CA GLU A 16 -25.52 24.42 -4.66
C GLU A 16 -25.37 24.06 -6.16
N PHE A 17 -24.19 24.19 -6.71
CA PHE A 17 -23.87 23.86 -8.11
C PHE A 17 -24.47 22.53 -8.58
N PHE A 18 -24.44 21.51 -7.71
CA PHE A 18 -24.90 20.19 -8.09
C PHE A 18 -26.40 20.13 -8.39
N SER A 19 -27.21 20.98 -7.80
CA SER A 19 -28.68 21.05 -7.98
C SER A 19 -29.14 22.17 -8.90
N LEU A 20 -28.22 23.02 -9.42
CA LEU A 20 -28.61 24.12 -10.31
C LEU A 20 -29.12 23.59 -11.66
N GLU A 21 -30.10 24.29 -12.22
CA GLU A 21 -30.51 24.11 -13.61
C GLU A 21 -29.33 24.43 -14.56
N PRO A 22 -29.21 23.77 -15.71
CA PRO A 22 -28.07 23.94 -16.63
C PRO A 22 -27.76 25.41 -16.97
N VAL A 23 -28.79 26.21 -17.20
CA VAL A 23 -28.68 27.63 -17.57
C VAL A 23 -28.12 28.50 -16.44
N LYS A 24 -28.29 28.07 -15.18
CA LYS A 24 -27.83 28.78 -13.99
C LYS A 24 -26.43 28.39 -13.53
N ILE A 25 -25.77 27.44 -14.21
CA ILE A 25 -24.43 26.99 -13.83
C ILE A 25 -23.39 28.04 -14.16
N PRO A 26 -22.69 28.60 -13.14
CA PRO A 26 -21.64 29.57 -13.38
C PRO A 26 -20.43 28.91 -14.06
N ASN A 27 -19.70 29.69 -14.86
CA ASN A 27 -18.47 29.22 -15.51
C ASN A 27 -17.26 29.36 -14.56
N PHE A 28 -17.27 28.62 -13.46
CA PHE A 28 -16.22 28.63 -12.43
C PHE A 28 -14.93 27.94 -12.91
N ARG A 29 -13.85 28.13 -12.15
CA ARG A 29 -12.53 27.60 -12.49
C ARG A 29 -12.40 26.12 -12.09
N VAL A 30 -11.89 25.29 -13.02
CA VAL A 30 -11.58 23.89 -12.84
C VAL A 30 -10.15 23.63 -13.33
N GLY A 31 -9.20 23.50 -12.42
CA GLY A 31 -7.79 23.45 -12.76
C GLY A 31 -7.33 24.74 -13.46
N ASN A 32 -6.67 24.63 -14.58
CA ASN A 32 -6.27 25.75 -15.46
C ASN A 32 -7.36 26.15 -16.46
N SER A 33 -8.50 25.47 -16.46
CA SER A 33 -9.63 25.63 -17.37
C SER A 33 -10.87 26.16 -16.65
N ARG A 34 -11.97 26.30 -17.39
CA ARG A 34 -13.28 26.65 -16.85
C ARG A 34 -14.27 25.49 -17.02
N PHE A 35 -15.38 25.49 -16.27
CA PHE A 35 -16.35 24.39 -16.26
C PHE A 35 -16.90 24.07 -17.65
N TRP A 36 -17.18 25.09 -18.46
CA TRP A 36 -17.76 24.88 -19.80
C TRP A 36 -16.73 24.47 -20.86
N ASP A 37 -15.43 24.56 -20.59
CA ASP A 37 -14.40 24.09 -21.53
C ASP A 37 -14.51 22.58 -21.74
N ASP A 38 -14.30 22.11 -22.96
CA ASP A 38 -14.33 20.67 -23.29
C ASP A 38 -13.03 19.94 -22.94
N ILE A 39 -11.99 20.66 -22.58
CA ILE A 39 -10.72 20.11 -22.10
C ILE A 39 -10.38 20.80 -20.78
N TRP A 40 -10.34 20.02 -19.72
CA TRP A 40 -9.87 20.51 -18.42
C TRP A 40 -8.41 20.11 -18.21
N ASP A 41 -7.55 21.12 -17.99
CA ASP A 41 -6.12 20.93 -17.74
C ASP A 41 -5.79 21.12 -16.26
N PHE A 42 -5.08 20.14 -15.72
CA PHE A 42 -4.67 20.07 -14.31
C PHE A 42 -3.15 20.09 -14.15
N LYS A 43 -2.40 20.61 -15.15
CA LYS A 43 -0.96 20.80 -15.02
C LYS A 43 -0.67 21.76 -13.86
N GLY A 44 0.20 21.33 -12.95
CA GLY A 44 0.47 22.04 -11.68
C GLY A 44 -0.43 21.66 -10.50
N TYR A 45 -1.56 20.98 -10.74
CA TYR A 45 -2.43 20.41 -9.69
C TYR A 45 -2.17 18.92 -9.46
N HIS A 46 -1.49 18.26 -10.38
CA HIS A 46 -1.09 16.87 -10.22
C HIS A 46 0.18 16.79 -9.38
N LYS A 47 0.20 15.86 -8.41
CA LYS A 47 1.34 15.67 -7.49
C LYS A 47 2.62 15.18 -8.17
N GLU A 48 2.53 14.72 -9.42
CA GLU A 48 3.66 14.20 -10.20
C GLU A 48 3.95 15.16 -11.36
N GLU A 49 5.20 15.55 -11.47
CA GLU A 49 5.69 16.37 -12.57
C GLU A 49 6.27 15.51 -13.70
N GLY A 50 6.31 16.06 -14.90
CA GLY A 50 6.96 15.39 -16.05
C GLY A 50 6.15 14.27 -16.72
N LEU A 51 4.85 14.16 -16.43
CA LEU A 51 3.94 13.28 -17.15
C LEU A 51 3.63 13.85 -18.55
N SER A 52 3.10 13.01 -19.45
CA SER A 52 2.57 13.49 -20.74
C SER A 52 1.36 14.39 -20.54
N GLU A 53 1.14 15.36 -21.43
CA GLU A 53 0.02 16.32 -21.34
C GLU A 53 -1.34 15.64 -21.19
N ALA A 54 -1.57 14.53 -21.92
CA ALA A 54 -2.81 13.75 -21.85
C ALA A 54 -3.13 13.24 -20.44
N LYS A 55 -2.12 13.08 -19.58
CA LYS A 55 -2.31 12.63 -18.19
C LYS A 55 -2.77 13.73 -17.25
N TYR A 56 -2.52 14.97 -17.62
CA TYR A 56 -3.02 16.13 -16.87
C TYR A 56 -4.40 16.59 -17.35
N GLN A 57 -4.96 16.01 -18.42
CA GLN A 57 -6.18 16.46 -19.04
C GLN A 57 -7.36 15.51 -18.84
N ILE A 58 -8.54 16.07 -18.68
CA ILE A 58 -9.84 15.40 -18.84
C ILE A 58 -10.51 15.99 -20.06
N LYS A 59 -10.84 15.17 -21.08
CA LYS A 59 -11.30 15.61 -22.39
C LYS A 59 -12.73 15.18 -22.65
N PHE A 60 -13.68 16.09 -22.62
CA PHE A 60 -15.10 15.84 -22.91
C PHE A 60 -15.45 15.94 -24.40
N THR A 61 -14.46 16.19 -25.26
CA THR A 61 -14.64 16.35 -26.71
C THR A 61 -15.23 15.12 -27.41
N MET A 62 -15.04 13.93 -26.82
CA MET A 62 -15.53 12.66 -27.38
C MET A 62 -17.01 12.39 -27.06
N ILE A 63 -17.64 13.18 -26.20
CA ILE A 63 -19.06 13.01 -25.84
C ILE A 63 -19.90 13.87 -26.78
N LYS A 64 -20.73 13.22 -27.60
CA LYS A 64 -21.54 13.89 -28.64
C LYS A 64 -22.71 14.67 -28.07
N HIS A 65 -23.39 14.08 -27.09
CA HIS A 65 -24.64 14.63 -26.56
C HIS A 65 -24.38 15.61 -25.38
N PRO A 66 -24.81 16.89 -25.49
CA PRO A 66 -24.56 17.91 -24.48
C PRO A 66 -25.10 17.55 -23.08
N ASP A 67 -26.26 16.89 -23.00
CA ASP A 67 -26.87 16.51 -21.72
C ASP A 67 -26.06 15.43 -21.01
N ILE A 68 -25.60 14.42 -21.74
CA ILE A 68 -24.68 13.40 -21.19
C ILE A 68 -23.36 14.05 -20.76
N LYS A 69 -22.82 14.95 -21.59
CA LYS A 69 -21.59 15.68 -21.30
C LYS A 69 -21.73 16.48 -19.98
N LEU A 70 -22.84 17.14 -19.77
CA LEU A 70 -23.09 17.91 -18.57
C LEU A 70 -23.14 17.04 -17.31
N VAL A 71 -23.82 15.90 -17.35
CA VAL A 71 -23.85 14.95 -16.23
C VAL A 71 -22.47 14.44 -15.92
N PHE A 72 -21.66 14.11 -16.94
CA PHE A 72 -20.29 13.65 -16.72
C PHE A 72 -19.40 14.75 -16.14
N LYS A 73 -19.55 15.99 -16.59
CA LYS A 73 -18.84 17.15 -16.01
C LYS A 73 -19.19 17.32 -14.52
N ARG A 74 -20.48 17.28 -14.16
CA ARG A 74 -20.95 17.35 -12.76
C ARG A 74 -20.36 16.24 -11.91
N ASN A 75 -20.45 15.00 -12.39
CA ASN A 75 -19.87 13.85 -11.68
C ASN A 75 -18.33 13.99 -11.53
N THR A 76 -17.67 14.50 -12.56
CA THR A 76 -16.21 14.72 -12.50
C THR A 76 -15.84 15.78 -11.47
N VAL A 77 -16.61 16.88 -11.37
CA VAL A 77 -16.43 17.90 -10.32
C VAL A 77 -16.59 17.27 -8.92
N PHE A 78 -17.63 16.45 -8.72
CA PHE A 78 -17.84 15.74 -7.47
C PHE A 78 -16.63 14.85 -7.09
N GLU A 79 -16.06 14.14 -8.05
CA GLU A 79 -14.90 13.30 -7.85
C GLU A 79 -13.60 14.10 -7.65
N LEU A 80 -13.49 15.29 -8.25
CA LEU A 80 -12.35 16.21 -8.05
C LEU A 80 -12.25 16.70 -6.61
N MET A 81 -13.38 16.79 -5.89
CA MET A 81 -13.37 17.10 -4.45
C MET A 81 -12.62 16.05 -3.63
N LYS A 82 -12.51 14.81 -4.12
CA LYS A 82 -11.70 13.75 -3.50
C LYS A 82 -10.24 13.85 -3.92
N SER A 83 -9.96 13.76 -5.22
CA SER A 83 -8.63 13.98 -5.81
C SER A 83 -8.68 13.92 -7.33
N PHE A 84 -7.76 14.61 -8.02
CA PHE A 84 -7.64 14.52 -9.48
C PHE A 84 -7.41 13.10 -10.00
N PRO A 85 -6.49 12.26 -9.43
CA PRO A 85 -6.31 10.89 -9.91
C PRO A 85 -7.58 10.02 -9.78
N THR A 86 -8.41 10.28 -8.76
CA THR A 86 -9.69 9.59 -8.60
C THR A 86 -10.68 10.04 -9.66
N ALA A 87 -10.82 11.35 -9.86
CA ALA A 87 -11.70 11.92 -10.88
C ALA A 87 -11.33 11.42 -12.29
N LYS A 88 -10.05 11.46 -12.65
CA LYS A 88 -9.55 10.98 -13.94
C LYS A 88 -9.90 9.51 -14.19
N ARG A 89 -9.62 8.65 -13.20
CA ARG A 89 -9.94 7.22 -13.30
C ARG A 89 -11.43 6.96 -13.41
N ASN A 90 -12.26 7.68 -12.64
CA ASN A 90 -13.70 7.52 -12.68
C ASN A 90 -14.28 8.07 -13.99
N TYR A 91 -13.72 9.17 -14.50
CA TYR A 91 -14.03 9.66 -15.84
C TYR A 91 -13.76 8.62 -16.93
N ASP A 92 -12.63 7.91 -16.89
CA ASP A 92 -12.32 6.85 -17.85
C ASP A 92 -13.36 5.69 -17.80
N ALA A 93 -13.93 5.41 -16.63
CA ALA A 93 -15.03 4.45 -16.50
C ALA A 93 -16.35 4.98 -17.09
N LEU A 94 -16.65 6.26 -16.93
CA LEU A 94 -17.80 6.91 -17.55
C LEU A 94 -17.67 6.95 -19.08
N MET A 95 -16.48 7.19 -19.60
CA MET A 95 -16.21 7.14 -21.04
C MET A 95 -16.43 5.74 -21.63
N ALA A 96 -16.08 4.68 -20.89
CA ALA A 96 -16.40 3.31 -21.31
C ALA A 96 -17.92 3.06 -21.36
N PHE A 97 -18.67 3.65 -20.42
CA PHE A 97 -20.14 3.58 -20.44
C PHE A 97 -20.71 4.39 -21.63
N ASN A 98 -20.20 5.60 -21.87
CA ASN A 98 -20.59 6.42 -23.02
C ASN A 98 -20.36 5.69 -24.36
N SER A 99 -19.17 5.11 -24.55
CA SER A 99 -18.85 4.34 -25.76
C SER A 99 -19.81 3.16 -25.93
N TYR A 100 -20.11 2.45 -24.84
CA TYR A 100 -21.10 1.36 -24.89
C TYR A 100 -22.49 1.85 -25.33
N LEU A 101 -22.96 3.00 -24.82
CA LEU A 101 -24.25 3.59 -25.23
C LEU A 101 -24.21 4.02 -26.71
N GLU A 102 -23.16 4.71 -27.15
CA GLU A 102 -23.02 5.16 -28.53
C GLU A 102 -22.97 4.00 -29.53
N GLU A 103 -22.34 2.87 -29.18
CA GLU A 103 -22.23 1.68 -30.02
C GLU A 103 -23.53 0.87 -30.09
N ASN A 104 -24.23 0.70 -28.96
CA ASN A 104 -25.39 -0.19 -28.88
C ASN A 104 -26.74 0.53 -28.91
N PHE A 105 -26.78 1.81 -28.50
CA PHE A 105 -28.00 2.61 -28.35
C PHE A 105 -27.78 4.06 -28.84
N PRO A 106 -27.43 4.27 -30.13
CA PRO A 106 -27.05 5.61 -30.63
C PRO A 106 -28.18 6.65 -30.58
N HIS A 107 -29.42 6.22 -30.34
CA HIS A 107 -30.57 7.10 -30.16
C HIS A 107 -30.70 7.69 -28.74
N VAL A 108 -29.84 7.29 -27.81
CA VAL A 108 -29.85 7.78 -26.43
C VAL A 108 -29.04 9.08 -26.34
N GLU A 109 -29.75 10.20 -26.36
CA GLU A 109 -29.16 11.55 -26.31
C GLU A 109 -29.05 12.11 -24.90
N SER A 110 -29.76 11.48 -23.92
CA SER A 110 -29.82 11.91 -22.52
C SER A 110 -29.79 10.67 -21.62
N LEU A 111 -29.10 10.78 -20.46
CA LEU A 111 -29.02 9.68 -19.51
C LEU A 111 -30.37 9.37 -18.84
N SER A 112 -31.32 10.31 -18.81
CA SER A 112 -32.71 10.08 -18.32
C SER A 112 -33.44 9.02 -19.14
N LYS A 113 -33.03 8.77 -20.38
CA LYS A 113 -33.58 7.74 -21.25
C LYS A 113 -32.93 6.35 -21.08
N VAL A 114 -31.91 6.23 -20.21
CA VAL A 114 -31.22 4.97 -19.99
C VAL A 114 -32.10 4.01 -19.21
N SER A 115 -32.39 2.87 -19.80
CA SER A 115 -33.25 1.83 -19.23
C SER A 115 -32.44 0.82 -18.40
N ARG A 116 -33.17 0.01 -17.60
CA ARG A 116 -32.63 -1.13 -16.87
C ARG A 116 -31.83 -2.08 -17.77
N MET A 117 -32.33 -2.36 -18.97
CA MET A 117 -31.69 -3.26 -19.94
C MET A 117 -30.33 -2.71 -20.39
N MET A 118 -30.22 -1.41 -20.63
CA MET A 118 -28.98 -0.77 -21.05
C MET A 118 -27.90 -0.83 -19.96
N VAL A 119 -28.28 -0.61 -18.69
CA VAL A 119 -27.34 -0.75 -17.56
C VAL A 119 -26.92 -2.20 -17.35
N ALA A 120 -27.86 -3.14 -17.44
CA ALA A 120 -27.56 -4.57 -17.34
C ALA A 120 -26.61 -5.03 -18.47
N GLY A 121 -26.88 -4.60 -19.71
CA GLY A 121 -26.01 -4.90 -20.85
C GLY A 121 -24.60 -4.33 -20.68
N PHE A 122 -24.47 -3.11 -20.17
CA PHE A 122 -23.16 -2.55 -19.85
C PHE A 122 -22.43 -3.36 -18.76
N PHE A 123 -23.10 -3.73 -17.68
CA PHE A 123 -22.49 -4.55 -16.65
C PHE A 123 -22.04 -5.90 -17.19
N GLN A 124 -22.87 -6.52 -18.03
CA GLN A 124 -22.50 -7.77 -18.71
C GLN A 124 -21.31 -7.58 -19.63
N SER A 125 -21.28 -6.51 -20.44
CA SER A 125 -20.14 -6.22 -21.31
C SER A 125 -18.83 -6.04 -20.53
N VAL A 126 -18.88 -5.43 -19.35
CA VAL A 126 -17.71 -5.30 -18.46
C VAL A 126 -17.29 -6.64 -17.86
N LEU A 127 -18.24 -7.53 -17.54
CA LEU A 127 -17.96 -8.90 -17.08
C LEU A 127 -17.30 -9.73 -18.17
N ASP A 128 -17.70 -9.58 -19.42
CA ASP A 128 -17.19 -10.36 -20.54
C ASP A 128 -15.92 -9.78 -21.16
N HIS A 129 -15.63 -8.48 -20.87
CA HIS A 129 -14.50 -7.78 -21.48
C HIS A 129 -13.14 -8.32 -20.99
N PRO A 130 -12.26 -8.72 -21.92
CA PRO A 130 -10.92 -9.16 -21.56
C PRO A 130 -10.07 -7.98 -21.06
N SER A 131 -9.17 -8.27 -20.13
CA SER A 131 -8.16 -7.32 -19.70
C SER A 131 -7.16 -7.06 -20.83
N ALA A 132 -7.02 -5.82 -21.26
CA ALA A 132 -6.02 -5.42 -22.26
C ALA A 132 -4.58 -5.77 -21.85
N LYS A 133 -4.31 -5.92 -20.53
CA LYS A 133 -2.98 -6.24 -20.01
C LYS A 133 -2.68 -7.75 -20.05
N THR A 134 -3.67 -8.59 -19.80
CA THR A 134 -3.46 -10.03 -19.60
C THR A 134 -4.17 -10.91 -20.62
N GLY A 135 -5.03 -10.35 -21.47
CA GLY A 135 -5.92 -11.11 -22.37
C GLY A 135 -7.00 -11.93 -21.66
N GLY A 136 -6.86 -12.11 -20.35
CA GLY A 136 -7.84 -12.82 -19.51
C GLY A 136 -8.93 -11.91 -18.97
N PRO A 137 -9.84 -12.44 -18.13
CA PRO A 137 -10.91 -11.64 -17.55
C PRO A 137 -10.40 -10.50 -16.67
N LEU A 138 -11.17 -9.40 -16.58
CA LEU A 138 -10.84 -8.30 -15.69
C LEU A 138 -10.73 -8.77 -14.23
N SER A 139 -9.76 -8.21 -13.50
CA SER A 139 -9.66 -8.46 -12.06
C SER A 139 -10.89 -7.96 -11.31
N ARG A 140 -11.19 -8.54 -10.14
CA ARG A 140 -12.27 -8.08 -9.26
C ARG A 140 -12.24 -6.57 -9.06
N THR A 141 -11.07 -6.00 -8.75
CA THR A 141 -10.89 -4.56 -8.58
C THR A 141 -11.19 -3.79 -9.86
N GLY A 142 -10.83 -4.32 -11.02
CA GLY A 142 -11.13 -3.72 -12.32
C GLY A 142 -12.63 -3.69 -12.62
N LEU A 143 -13.33 -4.79 -12.34
CA LEU A 143 -14.80 -4.88 -12.46
C LEU A 143 -15.49 -3.85 -11.56
N PHE A 144 -15.16 -3.85 -10.26
CA PHE A 144 -15.75 -2.90 -9.31
C PHE A 144 -15.50 -1.44 -9.71
N LYS A 145 -14.29 -1.10 -10.13
CA LYS A 145 -13.97 0.28 -10.53
C LYS A 145 -14.81 0.79 -11.69
N LYS A 146 -15.02 -0.03 -12.72
CA LYS A 146 -15.80 0.38 -13.89
C LYS A 146 -17.31 0.47 -13.58
N THR A 147 -17.85 -0.54 -12.92
CA THR A 147 -19.30 -0.65 -12.70
C THR A 147 -19.79 0.21 -11.54
N GLN A 148 -19.01 0.31 -10.46
CA GLN A 148 -19.35 1.14 -9.31
C GLN A 148 -19.41 2.62 -9.67
N THR A 149 -18.48 3.12 -10.48
CA THR A 149 -18.49 4.52 -10.92
C THR A 149 -19.79 4.88 -11.63
N VAL A 150 -20.28 4.01 -12.52
CA VAL A 150 -21.55 4.22 -13.24
C VAL A 150 -22.72 4.16 -12.27
N LYS A 151 -22.75 3.17 -11.37
CA LYS A 151 -23.78 3.08 -10.32
C LYS A 151 -23.82 4.36 -9.47
N ASP A 152 -22.66 4.79 -8.97
CA ASP A 152 -22.58 5.95 -8.07
C ASP A 152 -22.97 7.26 -8.80
N MET A 153 -22.62 7.43 -10.07
CA MET A 153 -23.08 8.55 -10.89
C MET A 153 -24.61 8.61 -11.00
N PHE A 154 -25.29 7.49 -11.25
CA PHE A 154 -26.75 7.47 -11.29
C PHE A 154 -27.37 7.78 -9.92
N LEU A 155 -26.80 7.23 -8.84
CA LEU A 155 -27.29 7.46 -7.48
C LEU A 155 -27.15 8.92 -7.04
N GLU A 156 -25.98 9.50 -7.25
CA GLU A 156 -25.73 10.91 -6.90
C GLU A 156 -26.49 11.85 -7.84
N GLY A 157 -26.55 11.52 -9.13
CA GLY A 157 -27.27 12.30 -10.12
C GLY A 157 -28.77 12.36 -9.83
N SER A 158 -29.39 11.25 -9.44
CA SER A 158 -30.80 11.23 -9.05
C SER A 158 -31.09 12.06 -7.80
N LYS A 159 -30.23 11.98 -6.78
CA LYS A 159 -30.34 12.80 -5.56
C LYS A 159 -30.20 14.31 -5.86
N ALA A 160 -29.28 14.65 -6.76
CA ALA A 160 -28.98 16.03 -7.11
C ALA A 160 -29.86 16.61 -8.23
N GLY A 161 -30.82 15.82 -8.76
CA GLY A 161 -31.72 16.26 -9.82
C GLY A 161 -31.05 16.42 -11.20
N TRP A 162 -29.99 15.67 -11.48
CA TRP A 162 -29.35 15.66 -12.80
C TRP A 162 -30.24 14.96 -13.83
N ASP A 163 -29.89 15.11 -15.11
CA ASP A 163 -30.59 14.44 -16.21
C ASP A 163 -30.26 12.93 -16.25
N VAL A 164 -30.76 12.21 -15.23
CA VAL A 164 -30.68 10.75 -15.08
C VAL A 164 -32.06 10.18 -14.76
N PRO A 165 -32.32 8.86 -14.90
CA PRO A 165 -33.62 8.26 -14.56
C PRO A 165 -34.01 8.59 -13.13
N ARG A 166 -35.28 8.93 -12.92
CA ARG A 166 -35.83 9.23 -11.58
C ARG A 166 -35.89 7.99 -10.69
N GLU A 167 -36.30 6.87 -11.27
CA GLU A 167 -36.38 5.58 -10.61
C GLU A 167 -35.08 4.81 -10.86
N ILE A 168 -34.15 4.84 -9.89
CA ILE A 168 -32.85 4.25 -9.99
C ILE A 168 -32.65 3.02 -9.09
N GLY A 169 -33.67 2.56 -8.40
CA GLY A 169 -33.61 1.36 -7.53
C GLY A 169 -33.02 0.17 -8.28
N TYR A 170 -33.41 0.00 -9.53
CA TYR A 170 -32.94 -1.07 -10.39
C TYR A 170 -31.40 -1.05 -10.61
N VAL A 171 -30.74 0.11 -10.55
CA VAL A 171 -29.28 0.20 -10.73
C VAL A 171 -28.55 -0.46 -9.55
N LYS A 172 -29.06 -0.26 -8.34
CA LYS A 172 -28.53 -0.94 -7.14
C LYS A 172 -28.77 -2.45 -7.21
N ASP A 173 -29.98 -2.86 -7.60
CA ASP A 173 -30.35 -4.27 -7.70
C ASP A 173 -29.50 -5.00 -8.75
N LEU A 174 -29.30 -4.39 -9.93
CA LEU A 174 -28.42 -4.93 -10.96
C LEU A 174 -26.98 -5.00 -10.48
N TYR A 175 -26.48 -3.96 -9.85
CA TYR A 175 -25.11 -3.96 -9.33
C TYR A 175 -24.92 -5.06 -8.28
N SER A 176 -25.85 -5.19 -7.34
CA SER A 176 -25.78 -6.24 -6.33
C SER A 176 -25.91 -7.64 -6.93
N SER A 177 -26.86 -7.87 -7.83
CA SER A 177 -27.09 -9.20 -8.42
C SER A 177 -26.00 -9.61 -9.40
N MET A 178 -25.59 -8.72 -10.31
CA MET A 178 -24.66 -9.05 -11.40
C MET A 178 -23.18 -8.89 -11.00
N ILE A 179 -22.86 -7.90 -10.16
CA ILE A 179 -21.47 -7.56 -9.82
C ILE A 179 -21.07 -8.09 -8.46
N GLU A 180 -21.75 -7.70 -7.37
CA GLU A 180 -21.39 -8.13 -6.01
C GLU A 180 -21.59 -9.63 -5.81
N ASN A 181 -22.67 -10.17 -6.36
CA ASN A 181 -23.05 -11.59 -6.28
C ASN A 181 -22.54 -12.44 -7.45
N SER A 182 -21.77 -11.88 -8.36
CA SER A 182 -21.13 -12.66 -9.44
C SER A 182 -20.22 -13.75 -8.86
N PRO A 183 -20.16 -14.95 -9.46
CA PRO A 183 -19.18 -15.97 -9.08
C PRO A 183 -17.74 -15.44 -9.05
N ARG A 184 -17.40 -14.49 -9.93
CA ARG A 184 -16.09 -13.84 -9.98
C ARG A 184 -15.80 -12.94 -8.78
N THR A 185 -16.84 -12.38 -8.15
CA THR A 185 -16.69 -11.47 -7.01
C THR A 185 -16.97 -12.16 -5.68
N LYS A 186 -17.81 -13.22 -5.68
CA LYS A 186 -18.06 -14.09 -4.50
C LYS A 186 -16.91 -15.03 -4.17
N MET A 187 -16.04 -15.36 -5.12
CA MET A 187 -14.80 -16.02 -4.73
C MET A 187 -14.18 -15.20 -3.61
N PRO A 188 -13.89 -15.85 -2.45
CA PRO A 188 -13.20 -15.15 -1.39
C PRO A 188 -12.06 -14.44 -2.09
N TYR A 189 -11.96 -13.13 -1.82
CA TYR A 189 -10.79 -12.38 -2.23
C TYR A 189 -9.62 -13.21 -1.69
N ARG A 190 -9.11 -14.14 -2.49
CA ARG A 190 -7.77 -14.59 -2.30
C ARG A 190 -7.03 -13.26 -2.36
N LYS A 191 -6.75 -12.71 -1.16
CA LYS A 191 -5.54 -11.95 -1.07
C LYS A 191 -4.59 -12.86 -1.82
N THR A 192 -4.30 -12.55 -3.06
CA THR A 192 -3.06 -12.97 -3.62
C THR A 192 -2.07 -12.25 -2.73
N SER A 193 -1.85 -12.86 -1.54
CA SER A 193 -0.62 -12.63 -0.83
C SER A 193 0.35 -12.82 -1.97
N LYS A 194 0.98 -11.74 -2.41
CA LYS A 194 2.13 -11.89 -3.29
C LYS A 194 2.94 -12.90 -2.53
N VAL A 195 3.12 -14.08 -3.11
CA VAL A 195 3.89 -15.14 -2.48
C VAL A 195 5.20 -14.45 -2.13
N MET A 196 5.51 -14.40 -0.83
CA MET A 196 6.81 -13.86 -0.43
C MET A 196 7.85 -14.74 -1.11
N PHE A 197 8.86 -14.13 -1.66
CA PHE A 197 10.03 -14.88 -2.11
C PHE A 197 10.63 -15.62 -0.92
N GLU A 198 11.22 -16.76 -1.19
CA GLU A 198 12.00 -17.50 -0.21
C GLU A 198 13.10 -16.61 0.40
N ILE A 199 13.49 -16.90 1.63
CA ILE A 199 14.47 -16.09 2.38
C ILE A 199 15.77 -15.96 1.58
N GLU A 200 16.22 -17.04 0.96
CA GLU A 200 17.42 -17.11 0.13
C GLU A 200 17.33 -16.17 -1.08
N THR A 201 16.15 -16.11 -1.72
CA THR A 201 15.92 -15.19 -2.84
C THR A 201 15.97 -13.74 -2.37
N ILE A 202 15.40 -13.42 -1.20
CA ILE A 202 15.46 -12.07 -0.62
C ILE A 202 16.90 -11.69 -0.27
N GLN A 203 17.64 -12.59 0.36
CA GLN A 203 19.07 -12.36 0.67
C GLN A 203 19.89 -12.14 -0.61
N ARG A 204 19.62 -12.92 -1.66
CA ARG A 204 20.26 -12.74 -2.97
C ARG A 204 19.92 -11.39 -3.60
N ILE A 205 18.68 -10.93 -3.53
CA ILE A 205 18.29 -9.59 -3.99
C ILE A 205 19.13 -8.51 -3.31
N ILE A 206 19.28 -8.58 -1.99
CA ILE A 206 20.03 -7.59 -1.21
C ILE A 206 21.53 -7.67 -1.54
N ALA A 207 22.11 -8.88 -1.58
CA ALA A 207 23.52 -9.07 -1.92
C ALA A 207 23.84 -8.53 -3.32
N CYS A 208 23.07 -8.91 -4.33
CA CYS A 208 23.23 -8.39 -5.70
C CYS A 208 23.06 -6.86 -5.78
N ALA A 209 22.16 -6.29 -4.97
CA ALA A 209 21.97 -4.84 -4.94
C ALA A 209 23.18 -4.10 -4.34
N LEU A 210 23.83 -4.68 -3.34
CA LEU A 210 25.05 -4.11 -2.73
C LEU A 210 26.23 -4.10 -3.71
N GLU A 211 26.31 -5.10 -4.58
CA GLU A 211 27.37 -5.23 -5.60
C GLU A 211 27.01 -4.52 -6.92
N ASP A 212 25.79 -4.00 -7.07
CA ASP A 212 25.36 -3.36 -8.31
C ASP A 212 26.11 -2.03 -8.54
N GLU A 213 26.75 -1.91 -9.70
CA GLU A 213 27.48 -0.71 -10.10
C GLU A 213 26.57 0.51 -10.32
N ASP A 214 25.29 0.26 -10.59
CA ASP A 214 24.32 1.34 -10.76
C ASP A 214 23.78 1.82 -9.42
N ILE A 215 24.32 2.95 -8.96
CA ILE A 215 23.95 3.56 -7.68
C ILE A 215 22.44 3.83 -7.56
N ILE A 216 21.73 4.11 -8.66
CA ILE A 216 20.29 4.33 -8.63
C ILE A 216 19.56 3.04 -8.25
N THR A 217 19.96 1.91 -8.83
CA THR A 217 19.42 0.58 -8.51
C THR A 217 19.81 0.18 -7.08
N LYS A 218 21.10 0.24 -6.73
CA LYS A 218 21.61 -0.05 -5.38
C LYS A 218 20.80 0.74 -4.31
N ALA A 219 20.81 2.06 -4.42
CA ALA A 219 20.15 2.93 -3.44
C ALA A 219 18.65 2.67 -3.35
N SER A 220 17.97 2.45 -4.47
CA SER A 220 16.54 2.22 -4.47
C SER A 220 16.16 0.95 -3.73
N ILE A 221 16.89 -0.14 -3.96
CA ILE A 221 16.63 -1.44 -3.35
C ILE A 221 16.93 -1.40 -1.85
N ILE A 222 18.10 -0.88 -1.48
CA ILE A 222 18.53 -0.83 -0.08
C ILE A 222 17.61 0.09 0.74
N ILE A 223 17.34 1.31 0.30
CA ILE A 223 16.48 2.23 1.05
C ILE A 223 15.06 1.67 1.20
N GLN A 224 14.49 1.10 0.13
CA GLN A 224 13.13 0.56 0.20
C GLN A 224 13.05 -0.68 1.08
N SER A 225 14.03 -1.59 1.01
CA SER A 225 14.04 -2.83 1.80
C SER A 225 14.32 -2.58 3.28
N GLN A 226 15.15 -1.59 3.63
CA GLN A 226 15.55 -1.30 5.00
C GLN A 226 14.65 -0.28 5.72
N VAL A 227 13.91 0.56 5.00
CA VAL A 227 13.05 1.62 5.59
C VAL A 227 11.58 1.44 5.21
N GLY A 228 11.27 0.60 4.25
CA GLY A 228 9.91 0.31 3.82
C GLY A 228 9.19 1.49 3.14
N VAL A 229 9.92 2.43 2.54
CA VAL A 229 9.35 3.61 1.88
C VAL A 229 8.60 3.27 0.59
N ARG A 230 7.60 4.08 0.24
CA ARG A 230 6.94 3.96 -1.07
C ARG A 230 7.85 4.50 -2.18
N ILE A 231 7.72 3.96 -3.39
CA ILE A 231 8.49 4.46 -4.54
C ILE A 231 8.34 5.97 -4.75
N SER A 232 7.15 6.53 -4.53
CA SER A 232 6.94 7.98 -4.63
C SER A 232 7.65 8.78 -3.53
N GLU A 233 7.82 8.21 -2.35
CA GLU A 233 8.54 8.81 -1.22
C GLU A 233 10.05 8.74 -1.47
N LEU A 234 10.52 7.59 -2.01
CA LEU A 234 11.90 7.41 -2.42
C LEU A 234 12.34 8.43 -3.49
N LEU A 235 11.55 8.55 -4.57
CA LEU A 235 11.87 9.43 -5.69
C LEU A 235 11.77 10.92 -5.34
N ASP A 236 11.08 11.27 -4.27
CA ASP A 236 10.97 12.63 -3.72
C ASP A 236 12.11 12.97 -2.74
N LEU A 237 13.03 12.04 -2.44
CA LEU A 237 14.17 12.32 -1.57
C LEU A 237 15.07 13.41 -2.16
N LYS A 238 15.47 14.34 -1.30
CA LYS A 238 16.30 15.50 -1.66
C LYS A 238 17.66 15.40 -1.02
N ALA A 239 18.64 16.06 -1.59
CA ALA A 239 19.94 16.21 -0.99
C ALA A 239 19.82 16.82 0.42
N GLY A 240 20.61 16.30 1.37
CA GLY A 240 20.53 16.67 2.77
C GLY A 240 19.34 16.07 3.51
N CYS A 241 18.73 14.98 3.00
CA CYS A 241 17.62 14.29 3.68
C CYS A 241 18.05 13.49 4.92
N LEU A 242 19.33 13.16 5.04
CA LEU A 242 19.88 12.52 6.24
C LEU A 242 19.98 13.53 7.37
N LYS A 243 19.48 13.17 8.55
CA LYS A 243 19.57 13.95 9.78
C LYS A 243 20.04 13.05 10.91
N LYS A 244 20.77 13.62 11.87
CA LYS A 244 21.14 12.94 13.10
C LYS A 244 20.29 13.49 14.25
N ILE A 245 19.65 12.61 15.01
CA ILE A 245 18.85 12.95 16.18
C ILE A 245 19.40 12.14 17.36
N GLY A 246 20.15 12.79 18.26
CA GLY A 246 20.96 12.08 19.23
C GLY A 246 22.01 11.23 18.51
N ASP A 247 22.04 9.96 18.80
CA ASP A 247 22.96 9.00 18.15
C ASP A 247 22.36 8.34 16.92
N ASP A 248 21.05 8.49 16.68
CA ASP A 248 20.32 7.80 15.63
C ASP A 248 20.28 8.60 14.32
N TRP A 249 20.43 7.89 13.22
CA TRP A 249 20.21 8.44 11.88
C TRP A 249 18.74 8.32 11.46
N VAL A 250 18.21 9.40 10.86
CA VAL A 250 16.87 9.43 10.30
C VAL A 250 16.88 10.01 8.89
N ILE A 251 15.95 9.55 8.07
CA ILE A 251 15.68 10.13 6.74
C ILE A 251 14.50 11.09 6.87
N GLU A 252 14.72 12.35 6.49
CA GLU A 252 13.66 13.34 6.33
C GLU A 252 12.99 13.17 4.96
N MET A 253 11.69 12.94 4.96
CA MET A 253 10.91 12.77 3.74
C MET A 253 9.51 13.38 3.85
N TRP A 254 8.82 13.45 2.73
CA TRP A 254 7.47 14.00 2.65
C TRP A 254 6.47 12.96 2.16
N THR A 255 5.46 12.67 2.98
CA THR A 255 4.35 11.78 2.62
C THR A 255 3.19 12.60 2.05
N LYS A 256 2.78 12.27 0.81
CA LYS A 256 1.72 12.97 0.07
C LYS A 256 0.46 12.11 -0.15
N LYS A 257 0.62 10.79 -0.20
CA LYS A 257 -0.43 9.87 -0.71
C LYS A 257 -1.64 9.73 0.21
N THR A 258 -1.41 9.73 1.52
CA THR A 258 -2.44 9.47 2.53
C THR A 258 -2.95 10.71 3.24
N LYS A 259 -2.42 11.87 2.89
CA LYS A 259 -2.71 13.16 3.53
C LYS A 259 -3.18 14.18 2.50
N LYS A 260 -4.05 15.10 2.92
CA LYS A 260 -4.50 16.23 2.06
C LYS A 260 -3.30 17.09 1.67
N GLU A 261 -2.48 17.47 2.66
CA GLU A 261 -1.24 18.22 2.49
C GLU A 261 -0.02 17.32 2.64
N PRO A 262 1.12 17.66 1.99
CA PRO A 262 2.37 16.98 2.24
C PRO A 262 2.78 17.08 3.71
N VAL A 263 3.02 15.94 4.36
CA VAL A 263 3.44 15.90 5.77
C VAL A 263 4.89 15.46 5.85
N ARG A 264 5.69 16.22 6.59
CA ARG A 264 7.08 15.87 6.91
C ARG A 264 7.10 14.65 7.81
N ARG A 265 8.00 13.72 7.51
CA ARG A 265 8.25 12.51 8.28
C ARG A 265 9.73 12.31 8.49
N LEU A 266 10.07 11.82 9.67
CA LEU A 266 11.41 11.36 10.02
C LEU A 266 11.32 9.86 10.22
N LYS A 267 12.08 9.10 9.45
CA LYS A 267 12.11 7.63 9.55
C LYS A 267 13.49 7.18 9.97
N PRO A 268 13.60 6.37 11.02
CA PRO A 268 14.89 5.82 11.43
C PRO A 268 15.50 4.98 10.30
N CYS A 269 16.81 5.00 10.20
CA CYS A 269 17.56 4.22 9.24
C CYS A 269 18.88 3.73 9.85
N ASN A 270 19.36 2.59 9.33
CA ASN A 270 20.62 2.00 9.72
C ASN A 270 21.81 2.60 8.94
N GLU A 271 23.02 2.25 9.35
CA GLU A 271 24.26 2.73 8.72
C GLU A 271 24.37 2.40 7.24
N LEU A 272 23.92 1.20 6.82
CA LEU A 272 23.89 0.80 5.42
C LEU A 272 23.09 1.78 4.54
N VAL A 273 21.96 2.24 5.03
CA VAL A 273 21.13 3.24 4.33
C VAL A 273 21.82 4.60 4.30
N VAL A 274 22.52 4.97 5.38
CA VAL A 274 23.30 6.22 5.45
C VAL A 274 24.40 6.21 4.38
N GLU A 275 25.20 5.16 4.32
CA GLU A 275 26.29 5.00 3.34
C GLU A 275 25.78 5.11 1.91
N VAL A 276 24.70 4.38 1.60
CA VAL A 276 24.14 4.37 0.25
C VAL A 276 23.54 5.73 -0.14
N ILE A 277 22.90 6.45 0.79
CA ILE A 277 22.38 7.80 0.52
C ILE A 277 23.56 8.78 0.30
N GLN A 278 24.60 8.72 1.10
CA GLN A 278 25.78 9.58 0.95
C GLN A 278 26.48 9.32 -0.39
N GLU A 279 26.61 8.05 -0.79
CA GLU A 279 27.17 7.67 -2.09
C GLU A 279 26.30 8.20 -3.24
N LEU A 280 24.97 8.01 -3.15
CA LEU A 280 24.00 8.52 -4.13
C LEU A 280 24.08 10.06 -4.23
N GLU A 281 24.17 10.74 -3.09
CA GLU A 281 24.29 12.20 -3.01
C GLU A 281 25.54 12.70 -3.73
N ARG A 282 26.69 12.05 -3.50
CA ARG A 282 27.96 12.38 -4.13
C ARG A 282 27.92 12.14 -5.65
N ILE A 283 27.43 10.97 -6.10
CA ILE A 283 27.44 10.60 -7.52
C ILE A 283 26.45 11.45 -8.33
N THR A 284 25.31 11.84 -7.75
CA THR A 284 24.28 12.62 -8.44
C THR A 284 24.45 14.15 -8.29
N GLU A 285 25.45 14.61 -7.52
CA GLU A 285 25.73 16.04 -7.34
C GLU A 285 25.92 16.81 -8.66
N PRO A 286 26.67 16.31 -9.67
CA PRO A 286 26.80 17.01 -10.94
C PRO A 286 25.47 17.22 -11.66
N LEU A 287 24.53 16.27 -11.57
CA LEU A 287 23.20 16.42 -12.15
C LEU A 287 22.38 17.47 -11.41
N ARG A 288 22.49 17.54 -10.09
CA ARG A 288 21.83 18.56 -9.27
C ARG A 288 22.38 19.96 -9.58
N LYS A 289 23.70 20.11 -9.66
CA LYS A 289 24.35 21.38 -10.00
C LYS A 289 23.94 21.89 -11.39
N GLU A 290 23.90 21.00 -12.39
CA GLU A 290 23.50 21.35 -13.75
C GLU A 290 22.01 21.71 -13.87
N SER A 291 21.13 21.01 -13.17
CA SER A 291 19.68 21.17 -13.31
C SER A 291 19.06 22.17 -12.33
N GLY A 292 19.72 22.48 -11.24
CA GLY A 292 19.15 23.22 -10.11
C GLY A 292 18.09 22.44 -9.31
N LEU A 293 17.88 21.15 -9.60
CA LEU A 293 16.88 20.31 -8.94
C LEU A 293 17.46 19.68 -7.66
N PRO A 294 16.74 19.65 -6.54
CA PRO A 294 17.26 19.15 -5.27
C PRO A 294 17.19 17.62 -5.09
N TYR A 295 16.60 16.90 -6.03
CA TYR A 295 16.31 15.46 -5.89
C TYR A 295 17.55 14.59 -6.01
N LEU A 296 17.55 13.44 -5.29
CA LEU A 296 18.62 12.45 -5.36
C LEU A 296 18.49 11.54 -6.59
N PHE A 297 17.25 11.16 -6.94
CA PHE A 297 16.98 10.26 -8.06
C PHE A 297 16.74 11.06 -9.35
N LEU A 298 17.84 11.48 -9.98
CA LEU A 298 17.84 12.26 -11.23
C LEU A 298 18.36 11.42 -12.39
N GLN A 299 17.79 11.64 -13.57
CA GLN A 299 18.21 11.05 -14.83
C GLN A 299 18.37 12.09 -15.93
N ARG A 300 19.33 11.83 -16.81
CA ARG A 300 19.48 12.59 -18.07
C ARG A 300 18.70 11.89 -19.16
N VAL A 301 17.77 12.60 -19.78
CA VAL A 301 16.94 12.08 -20.87
C VAL A 301 17.12 12.92 -22.14
N ARG A 302 16.99 12.30 -23.29
CA ARG A 302 16.98 13.04 -24.56
C ARG A 302 15.73 13.89 -24.67
N VAL A 303 15.87 15.11 -25.16
CA VAL A 303 14.73 15.90 -25.58
C VAL A 303 14.26 15.33 -26.91
N ALA A 304 13.00 14.91 -27.00
CA ALA A 304 12.45 14.42 -28.26
C ALA A 304 12.60 15.50 -29.34
N GLY A 305 13.43 15.25 -30.32
CA GLY A 305 13.53 16.06 -31.53
C GLY A 305 12.27 15.91 -32.37
N VAL A 306 12.04 16.88 -33.23
CA VAL A 306 10.95 17.02 -34.19
C VAL A 306 10.39 15.69 -34.70
N LYS A 307 9.04 15.55 -34.69
CA LYS A 307 8.32 14.39 -35.22
C LYS A 307 8.92 13.90 -36.56
N GLY A 308 9.40 12.67 -36.58
CA GLY A 308 9.77 12.01 -37.84
C GLY A 308 11.06 11.20 -37.83
N VAL A 309 11.99 11.38 -36.91
CA VAL A 309 13.24 10.61 -36.88
C VAL A 309 13.20 9.58 -35.76
N LYS A 310 12.97 8.32 -36.09
CA LYS A 310 13.19 7.18 -35.19
C LYS A 310 14.71 7.01 -35.00
N THR A 311 15.28 7.66 -34.01
CA THR A 311 16.66 7.36 -33.58
C THR A 311 16.66 6.11 -32.72
N PRO A 312 17.53 5.11 -33.01
CA PRO A 312 17.68 3.94 -32.17
C PRO A 312 18.05 4.34 -30.75
N GLN A 313 17.42 3.75 -29.76
CA GLN A 313 17.80 3.94 -28.36
C GLN A 313 19.17 3.30 -28.13
N PRO A 314 20.18 4.01 -27.66
CA PRO A 314 21.44 3.37 -27.28
C PRO A 314 21.17 2.47 -26.08
N LYS A 315 21.66 1.24 -26.16
CA LYS A 315 21.69 0.32 -25.00
C LYS A 315 22.73 0.86 -24.01
N GLY A 316 22.30 1.47 -22.93
CA GLY A 316 23.15 2.03 -21.87
C GLY A 316 22.66 3.39 -21.37
N ARG A 317 22.90 3.69 -20.09
CA ARG A 317 22.44 4.94 -19.44
C ARG A 317 23.26 6.19 -19.80
N HIS A 318 24.32 6.06 -20.57
CA HIS A 318 25.16 7.19 -21.02
C HIS A 318 24.52 7.86 -22.23
N VAL A 319 23.84 8.98 -21.98
CA VAL A 319 23.30 9.85 -23.04
C VAL A 319 24.28 11.01 -23.27
N PRO A 320 24.75 11.25 -24.51
CA PRO A 320 25.61 12.39 -24.81
C PRO A 320 24.99 13.73 -24.43
N LYS A 321 25.80 14.72 -24.04
CA LYS A 321 25.34 16.03 -23.50
C LYS A 321 24.49 16.89 -24.46
N GLY A 322 24.44 16.59 -25.76
CA GLY A 322 23.64 17.34 -26.73
C GLY A 322 22.15 16.98 -26.69
N ASN A 323 21.26 17.97 -26.75
CA ASN A 323 19.79 17.82 -26.74
C ASN A 323 19.23 16.94 -25.60
N THR A 324 19.75 17.11 -24.39
CA THR A 324 19.33 16.39 -23.20
C THR A 324 18.78 17.35 -22.15
N ARG A 325 17.88 16.83 -21.32
CA ARG A 325 17.46 17.51 -20.09
C ARG A 325 17.61 16.58 -18.89
N ILE A 326 17.84 17.15 -17.73
CA ILE A 326 17.84 16.41 -16.46
C ILE A 326 16.43 16.53 -15.86
N LYS A 327 15.92 15.41 -15.38
CA LYS A 327 14.62 15.33 -14.68
C LYS A 327 14.66 14.26 -13.60
N PRO A 328 13.76 14.35 -12.59
CA PRO A 328 13.56 13.26 -11.65
C PRO A 328 13.10 11.97 -12.37
N TYR A 329 13.46 10.81 -11.81
CA TYR A 329 12.82 9.57 -12.18
C TYR A 329 11.33 9.62 -11.86
N ASN A 330 10.52 8.91 -12.65
CA ASN A 330 9.11 8.75 -12.34
C ASN A 330 8.77 7.26 -12.04
N LYS A 331 7.72 7.05 -11.27
CA LYS A 331 7.31 5.71 -10.83
C LYS A 331 6.70 4.85 -11.95
N GLU A 332 6.24 5.43 -13.08
CA GLU A 332 5.44 4.69 -14.07
C GLU A 332 6.22 3.60 -14.76
N ASN A 333 7.47 3.91 -15.11
CA ASN A 333 8.34 2.97 -15.78
C ASN A 333 9.36 2.31 -14.83
N TRP A 334 9.32 2.67 -13.54
CA TRP A 334 10.33 2.25 -12.58
C TRP A 334 10.51 0.73 -12.53
N ASN A 335 9.40 -0.01 -12.39
CA ASN A 335 9.49 -1.47 -12.29
C ASN A 335 10.10 -2.09 -13.55
N ARG A 336 9.79 -1.55 -14.75
CA ARG A 336 10.39 -2.03 -16.00
C ARG A 336 11.85 -1.61 -16.14
N ASP A 337 12.17 -0.35 -15.89
CA ASP A 337 13.46 0.24 -16.22
C ASP A 337 14.53 -0.07 -15.15
N ILE A 338 14.10 -0.28 -13.90
CA ILE A 338 15.00 -0.56 -12.77
C ILE A 338 14.85 -2.00 -12.29
N GLU A 339 13.66 -2.41 -11.82
CA GLU A 339 13.47 -3.70 -11.16
C GLU A 339 13.64 -4.88 -12.13
N GLU A 340 12.96 -4.87 -13.28
CA GLU A 340 13.11 -5.95 -14.28
C GLU A 340 14.53 -5.95 -14.89
N SER A 341 15.15 -4.78 -15.08
CA SER A 341 16.51 -4.66 -15.58
C SER A 341 17.52 -5.24 -14.58
N PHE A 342 17.35 -4.99 -13.29
CA PHE A 342 18.15 -5.54 -12.21
C PHE A 342 18.02 -7.07 -12.15
N VAL A 343 16.79 -7.59 -12.10
CA VAL A 343 16.52 -9.04 -12.06
C VAL A 343 17.18 -9.78 -13.24
N ARG A 344 17.09 -9.20 -14.45
CA ARG A 344 17.73 -9.79 -15.64
C ARG A 344 19.26 -9.71 -15.62
N ARG A 345 19.81 -8.60 -15.12
CA ARG A 345 21.27 -8.40 -15.05
C ARG A 345 21.94 -9.39 -14.10
N TRP A 346 21.28 -9.67 -12.97
CA TRP A 346 21.77 -10.56 -11.93
C TRP A 346 21.23 -11.99 -12.03
N ASP A 347 20.41 -12.29 -13.04
CA ASP A 347 19.73 -13.58 -13.27
C ASP A 347 19.08 -14.14 -11.98
N ILE A 348 18.26 -13.30 -11.33
CA ILE A 348 17.64 -13.69 -10.06
C ILE A 348 16.41 -14.54 -10.35
N ARG A 349 16.50 -15.82 -9.97
CA ARG A 349 15.45 -16.82 -10.22
C ARG A 349 14.94 -17.44 -8.93
N GLU A 350 13.70 -17.86 -8.99
CA GLU A 350 13.05 -18.70 -7.99
C GLU A 350 12.27 -19.80 -8.73
N ASN A 351 12.39 -21.04 -8.29
CA ASN A 351 11.82 -22.21 -8.98
C ASN A 351 12.17 -22.29 -10.49
N GLY A 352 13.37 -21.86 -10.87
CA GLY A 352 13.86 -21.87 -12.25
C GLY A 352 13.40 -20.71 -13.12
N GLU A 353 12.45 -19.89 -12.67
CA GLU A 353 11.94 -18.73 -13.41
C GLU A 353 12.52 -17.42 -12.87
N LEU A 354 12.69 -16.41 -13.76
CA LEU A 354 13.06 -15.05 -13.34
C LEU A 354 11.96 -14.47 -12.44
N ILE A 355 12.33 -13.95 -11.30
CA ILE A 355 11.37 -13.35 -10.37
C ILE A 355 10.74 -12.08 -10.95
N HIS A 356 9.49 -11.83 -10.61
CA HIS A 356 8.81 -10.59 -10.94
C HIS A 356 8.88 -9.61 -9.75
N LEU A 357 10.01 -8.88 -9.66
CA LEU A 357 10.25 -7.90 -8.63
C LEU A 357 9.56 -6.56 -8.95
N THR A 358 9.00 -5.92 -7.95
CA THR A 358 8.40 -4.59 -8.06
C THR A 358 8.73 -3.75 -6.85
N SER A 359 8.82 -2.43 -6.99
CA SER A 359 9.11 -1.50 -5.90
C SER A 359 8.18 -1.65 -4.68
N HIS A 360 6.95 -2.11 -4.87
CA HIS A 360 6.01 -2.35 -3.77
C HIS A 360 6.37 -3.60 -2.94
N TYR A 361 7.15 -4.50 -3.50
CA TYR A 361 7.55 -5.74 -2.85
C TYR A 361 8.48 -5.49 -1.65
N TYR A 362 9.34 -4.49 -1.73
CA TYR A 362 10.24 -4.13 -0.63
C TYR A 362 9.52 -3.74 0.67
N ARG A 363 8.31 -3.18 0.56
CA ARG A 363 7.49 -2.93 1.76
C ARG A 363 7.01 -4.21 2.42
N HIS A 364 6.76 -5.25 1.63
CA HIS A 364 6.45 -6.58 2.16
C HIS A 364 7.68 -7.19 2.84
N ILE A 365 8.86 -7.08 2.20
CA ILE A 365 10.14 -7.52 2.79
C ILE A 365 10.33 -6.81 4.12
N PHE A 366 10.33 -5.47 4.14
CA PHE A 366 10.53 -4.69 5.35
C PHE A 366 9.55 -5.08 6.46
N ALA A 367 8.24 -5.09 6.16
CA ALA A 367 7.23 -5.39 7.18
C ALA A 367 7.36 -6.79 7.77
N THR A 368 7.62 -7.78 6.91
CA THR A 368 7.78 -9.18 7.34
C THR A 368 9.04 -9.35 8.19
N TRP A 369 10.16 -8.76 7.77
CA TRP A 369 11.41 -8.84 8.53
C TRP A 369 11.37 -8.04 9.83
N ALA A 370 10.82 -6.85 9.81
CA ALA A 370 10.62 -6.04 11.00
C ALA A 370 9.74 -6.78 12.02
N HIS A 371 8.66 -7.41 11.55
CA HIS A 371 7.79 -8.21 12.40
C HIS A 371 8.50 -9.44 12.96
N ARG A 372 9.23 -10.19 12.14
CA ARG A 372 10.02 -11.35 12.58
C ARG A 372 11.12 -10.99 13.57
N ASN A 373 11.66 -9.77 13.48
CA ASN A 373 12.65 -9.25 14.42
C ASN A 373 12.02 -8.48 15.61
N GLY A 374 10.76 -8.72 15.93
CA GLY A 374 10.12 -8.25 17.13
C GLY A 374 9.45 -6.88 17.07
N MET A 375 9.46 -6.21 15.89
CA MET A 375 8.72 -4.95 15.74
C MET A 375 7.22 -5.25 15.77
N ASN A 376 6.48 -4.61 16.68
CA ASN A 376 5.04 -4.80 16.74
C ASN A 376 4.35 -4.19 15.50
N ILE A 377 3.16 -4.73 15.18
CA ILE A 377 2.43 -4.34 13.97
C ILE A 377 1.98 -2.87 14.01
N GLN A 378 1.78 -2.30 15.21
CA GLN A 378 1.44 -0.88 15.38
C GLN A 378 2.62 0.01 14.98
N SER A 379 3.85 -0.33 15.39
CA SER A 379 5.05 0.40 14.96
C SER A 379 5.27 0.33 13.44
N ILE A 380 4.99 -0.83 12.83
CA ILE A 380 5.02 -0.98 11.37
C ILE A 380 3.94 -0.11 10.71
N LEU A 381 2.73 -0.04 11.31
CA LEU A 381 1.65 0.84 10.87
C LEU A 381 2.10 2.29 10.86
N ASP A 382 2.72 2.74 11.94
CA ASP A 382 3.20 4.12 12.09
C ASP A 382 4.33 4.42 11.11
N MET A 383 5.29 3.50 10.93
CA MET A 383 6.33 3.64 9.92
C MET A 383 5.77 3.70 8.48
N PHE A 384 4.66 3.03 8.22
CA PHE A 384 4.04 3.03 6.90
C PHE A 384 3.04 4.17 6.69
N ASP A 385 2.73 4.97 7.71
CA ASP A 385 1.63 5.95 7.69
C ASP A 385 0.31 5.31 7.25
N HIS A 386 0.00 4.12 7.74
CA HIS A 386 -1.28 3.46 7.48
C HIS A 386 -2.36 3.96 8.44
N SER A 387 -3.59 4.05 7.96
CA SER A 387 -4.73 4.50 8.77
C SER A 387 -5.41 3.37 9.56
N SER A 388 -5.06 2.12 9.29
CA SER A 388 -5.61 0.95 10.00
C SER A 388 -4.64 -0.23 10.02
N LEU A 389 -4.75 -1.07 11.05
CA LEU A 389 -4.00 -2.32 11.17
C LEU A 389 -4.24 -3.25 9.99
N ALA A 390 -5.47 -3.35 9.49
CA ALA A 390 -5.79 -4.17 8.33
C ALA A 390 -4.99 -3.81 7.07
N MET A 391 -4.59 -2.53 6.92
CA MET A 391 -3.69 -2.12 5.83
C MET A 391 -2.27 -2.61 6.04
N THR A 392 -1.81 -2.79 7.28
CA THR A 392 -0.47 -3.25 7.61
C THR A 392 -0.38 -4.78 7.59
N GLU A 393 -1.39 -5.47 8.08
CA GLU A 393 -1.49 -6.94 8.07
C GLU A 393 -1.34 -7.55 6.67
N VAL A 394 -1.69 -6.80 5.61
CA VAL A 394 -1.47 -7.24 4.22
C VAL A 394 0.01 -7.38 3.87
N TYR A 395 0.89 -6.66 4.55
CA TYR A 395 2.33 -6.65 4.29
C TYR A 395 3.12 -7.65 5.14
N VAL A 396 2.56 -8.12 6.24
CA VAL A 396 3.20 -9.12 7.09
C VAL A 396 2.77 -10.50 6.61
N HIS A 397 3.72 -11.26 6.09
CA HIS A 397 3.48 -12.60 5.59
C HIS A 397 4.04 -13.62 6.59
N ILE A 398 3.13 -14.39 7.16
CA ILE A 398 3.45 -15.60 7.90
C ILE A 398 2.92 -16.74 7.04
N SER A 399 3.78 -17.69 6.69
CA SER A 399 3.37 -18.83 5.86
C SER A 399 2.32 -19.66 6.59
N GLU A 400 1.43 -20.33 5.83
CA GLU A 400 0.46 -21.27 6.41
C GLU A 400 1.18 -22.39 7.15
N GLU A 401 2.37 -22.77 6.71
CA GLU A 401 3.21 -23.80 7.29
C GLU A 401 3.86 -23.36 8.61
N GLU A 402 4.38 -22.12 8.68
CA GLU A 402 4.84 -21.51 9.93
C GLU A 402 3.70 -21.43 10.96
N MET A 403 2.50 -21.04 10.51
CA MET A 403 1.31 -20.99 11.36
C MET A 403 0.93 -22.38 11.86
N LYS A 404 0.94 -23.38 10.98
CA LYS A 404 0.64 -24.78 11.28
C LYS A 404 1.62 -25.34 12.30
N THR A 405 2.92 -25.13 12.09
CA THR A 405 3.99 -25.55 13.01
C THR A 405 3.83 -24.90 14.38
N MET A 406 3.61 -23.59 14.40
CA MET A 406 3.43 -22.84 15.66
C MET A 406 2.19 -23.31 16.43
N MET A 407 1.08 -23.57 15.73
CA MET A 407 -0.16 -24.06 16.34
C MET A 407 -0.02 -25.49 16.86
N THR A 408 0.63 -26.36 16.10
CA THR A 408 0.92 -27.73 16.54
C THR A 408 1.74 -27.71 17.83
N HIS A 409 2.74 -26.84 17.92
CA HIS A 409 3.54 -26.67 19.14
C HIS A 409 2.71 -26.16 20.34
N ILE A 410 1.85 -25.17 20.14
CA ILE A 410 1.04 -24.58 21.22
C ILE A 410 0.02 -25.59 21.79
N PHE A 411 -0.53 -26.42 20.93
CA PHE A 411 -1.58 -27.38 21.30
C PHE A 411 -1.08 -28.81 21.56
N SER A 412 0.24 -29.06 21.56
CA SER A 412 0.81 -30.31 22.01
C SER A 412 0.75 -30.46 23.54
N GLU A 413 0.68 -31.67 24.04
CA GLU A 413 0.69 -31.95 25.48
C GLU A 413 2.01 -31.51 26.13
N ASP A 414 3.12 -31.55 25.37
CA ASP A 414 4.48 -31.17 25.77
C ASP A 414 4.84 -29.73 25.36
N ALA A 415 3.83 -28.90 25.09
CA ALA A 415 4.06 -27.53 24.60
C ALA A 415 4.89 -26.71 25.59
N VAL A 416 6.00 -26.17 25.09
CA VAL A 416 6.82 -25.17 25.81
C VAL A 416 6.15 -23.81 25.63
N ILE A 417 5.31 -23.42 26.58
CA ILE A 417 4.50 -22.20 26.54
C ILE A 417 4.59 -21.40 27.84
N ALA A 418 4.55 -20.08 27.72
CA ALA A 418 4.55 -19.14 28.84
C ALA A 418 3.54 -18.00 28.63
N GLY A 419 3.06 -17.42 29.71
CA GLY A 419 2.08 -16.35 29.70
C GLY A 419 1.22 -16.31 30.95
N VAL A 420 0.52 -15.20 31.16
CA VAL A 420 -0.29 -14.96 32.37
C VAL A 420 -1.37 -16.02 32.61
N SER A 421 -1.90 -16.63 31.56
CA SER A 421 -3.01 -17.61 31.61
C SER A 421 -2.61 -19.04 31.22
N VAL A 422 -1.33 -19.35 31.15
CA VAL A 422 -0.85 -20.67 30.69
C VAL A 422 -1.46 -21.84 31.48
N GLY A 423 -1.61 -21.70 32.80
CA GLY A 423 -2.25 -22.73 33.63
C GLY A 423 -3.66 -23.08 33.17
N ARG A 424 -4.51 -22.07 32.89
CA ARG A 424 -5.87 -22.26 32.37
C ARG A 424 -5.88 -22.88 30.97
N ILE A 425 -4.94 -22.46 30.14
CA ILE A 425 -4.84 -22.97 28.76
C ILE A 425 -4.45 -24.46 28.79
N ARG A 426 -3.47 -24.83 29.60
CA ARG A 426 -3.07 -26.26 29.77
C ARG A 426 -4.18 -27.11 30.31
N GLU A 427 -4.92 -26.64 31.31
CA GLU A 427 -6.06 -27.35 31.88
C GLU A 427 -7.16 -27.58 30.84
N ARG A 428 -7.45 -26.55 30.05
CA ARG A 428 -8.42 -26.61 28.94
C ARG A 428 -7.98 -27.54 27.83
N LEU A 429 -6.70 -27.53 27.46
CA LEU A 429 -6.13 -28.45 26.46
C LEU A 429 -6.15 -29.92 26.89
N LYS A 430 -5.95 -30.20 28.18
CA LYS A 430 -6.08 -31.57 28.72
C LYS A 430 -7.51 -32.10 28.60
N ASN A 431 -8.50 -31.25 28.83
CA ASN A 431 -9.91 -31.62 28.86
C ASN A 431 -10.60 -31.55 27.50
N GLU A 432 -10.24 -30.56 26.67
CA GLU A 432 -10.95 -30.21 25.45
C GLU A 432 -9.96 -29.86 24.29
N ASN A 433 -8.96 -30.72 24.04
CA ASN A 433 -8.05 -30.45 22.92
C ASN A 433 -8.82 -30.55 21.59
N PRO A 434 -9.02 -29.41 20.87
CA PRO A 434 -9.85 -29.39 19.66
C PRO A 434 -9.22 -30.16 18.49
N PHE A 435 -7.93 -30.50 18.58
CA PHE A 435 -7.18 -31.22 17.54
C PHE A 435 -7.05 -32.73 17.80
N LYS A 436 -7.34 -33.18 19.02
CA LYS A 436 -7.18 -34.59 19.39
C LYS A 436 -8.09 -35.48 18.55
N GLY A 437 -7.51 -36.44 17.84
CA GLY A 437 -8.24 -37.40 16.98
C GLY A 437 -8.78 -36.80 15.67
N ARG A 438 -8.34 -35.62 15.26
CA ARG A 438 -8.75 -34.98 14.00
C ARG A 438 -7.78 -35.32 12.87
N THR A 439 -8.32 -35.39 11.64
CA THR A 439 -7.48 -35.47 10.44
C THR A 439 -6.84 -34.09 10.17
N GLU A 440 -5.74 -34.06 9.42
CA GLU A 440 -5.02 -32.83 9.03
C GLU A 440 -5.96 -31.78 8.44
N LYS A 441 -6.84 -32.18 7.53
CA LYS A 441 -7.82 -31.29 6.89
C LYS A 441 -8.85 -30.72 7.88
N GLN A 442 -9.24 -31.49 8.89
CA GLN A 442 -10.13 -31.02 9.96
C GLN A 442 -9.40 -30.06 10.90
N ALA A 443 -8.13 -30.32 11.21
CA ALA A 443 -7.29 -29.40 11.98
C ALA A 443 -7.12 -28.05 11.28
N GLU A 444 -6.89 -28.03 9.97
CA GLU A 444 -6.82 -26.81 9.15
C GLU A 444 -8.13 -26.00 9.20
N LEU A 445 -9.28 -26.66 9.09
CA LEU A 445 -10.57 -25.99 9.20
C LEU A 445 -10.79 -25.36 10.59
N ILE A 446 -10.39 -26.07 11.65
CA ILE A 446 -10.47 -25.57 13.03
C ILE A 446 -9.54 -24.39 13.23
N MET A 447 -8.29 -24.47 12.75
CA MET A 447 -7.31 -23.36 12.81
C MET A 447 -7.83 -22.12 12.07
N GLY A 448 -8.37 -22.29 10.87
CA GLY A 448 -8.98 -21.20 10.10
C GLY A 448 -10.17 -20.55 10.81
N ALA A 449 -10.94 -21.31 11.58
CA ALA A 449 -12.07 -20.82 12.38
C ALA A 449 -11.64 -20.09 13.66
N MET A 450 -10.51 -20.44 14.24
CA MET A 450 -10.02 -19.87 15.51
C MET A 450 -9.56 -18.41 15.40
N ARG A 451 -9.27 -17.91 14.21
CA ARG A 451 -8.83 -16.52 13.92
C ARG A 451 -7.79 -16.00 14.91
N ILE A 452 -6.77 -16.78 15.16
CA ILE A 452 -5.69 -16.48 16.07
C ILE A 452 -4.80 -15.41 15.44
N LYS A 453 -4.32 -14.46 16.26
CA LYS A 453 -3.33 -13.47 15.82
C LYS A 453 -1.95 -13.91 16.26
N ILE A 454 -1.07 -14.10 15.31
CA ILE A 454 0.35 -14.32 15.55
C ILE A 454 1.00 -12.95 15.77
N MET A 455 1.72 -12.85 16.88
CA MET A 455 2.46 -11.67 17.28
C MET A 455 3.97 -11.99 17.25
N PRO A 456 4.86 -11.01 17.13
CA PRO A 456 6.31 -11.27 17.10
C PRO A 456 6.83 -12.03 18.31
N ASN A 457 6.26 -11.78 19.47
CA ASN A 457 6.65 -12.31 20.77
C ASN A 457 5.67 -13.36 21.32
N GLY A 458 4.70 -13.83 20.52
CA GLY A 458 3.73 -14.82 20.97
C GLY A 458 2.47 -14.90 20.11
N VAL A 459 1.43 -15.48 20.67
CA VAL A 459 0.16 -15.72 19.99
C VAL A 459 -0.99 -15.14 20.80
N CYS A 460 -1.88 -14.42 20.15
CA CYS A 460 -3.07 -13.83 20.78
C CYS A 460 -4.33 -14.62 20.43
N PHE A 461 -5.01 -15.12 21.46
CA PHE A 461 -6.28 -15.86 21.36
C PHE A 461 -7.52 -14.98 21.49
N HIS A 462 -7.36 -13.65 21.42
CA HIS A 462 -8.51 -12.74 21.45
C HIS A 462 -9.27 -12.80 20.13
N HIS A 463 -10.45 -13.42 20.16
CA HIS A 463 -11.29 -13.59 18.97
C HIS A 463 -11.89 -12.25 18.52
N PRO A 464 -11.79 -11.87 17.23
CA PRO A 464 -12.33 -10.59 16.72
C PRO A 464 -13.85 -10.44 16.87
N ALA A 465 -14.58 -11.54 17.04
CA ALA A 465 -16.03 -11.52 17.28
C ALA A 465 -16.40 -11.25 18.75
N ARG A 466 -15.45 -11.18 19.66
CA ARG A 466 -15.72 -10.69 21.02
C ARG A 466 -16.08 -9.22 20.94
N ARG A 467 -17.15 -8.85 21.62
CA ARG A 467 -17.60 -7.46 21.71
C ARG A 467 -16.72 -6.60 22.60
N ASP A 468 -15.89 -7.26 23.43
CA ASP A 468 -14.97 -6.59 24.32
C ASP A 468 -13.80 -6.03 23.53
N PRO A 469 -13.51 -4.72 23.61
CA PRO A 469 -12.33 -4.16 22.96
C PRO A 469 -11.06 -4.80 23.56
N CYS A 470 -10.02 -4.94 22.73
CA CYS A 470 -8.71 -5.36 23.23
C CYS A 470 -8.20 -4.30 24.23
N THR A 471 -8.15 -4.67 25.50
CA THR A 471 -7.73 -3.77 26.59
C THR A 471 -6.22 -3.62 26.69
N GLY A 472 -5.45 -4.41 25.92
CA GLY A 472 -3.99 -4.48 26.03
C GLY A 472 -3.22 -3.28 25.46
N GLY A 473 -3.91 -2.29 24.86
CA GLY A 473 -3.25 -1.06 24.36
C GLY A 473 -1.99 -1.25 23.51
N GLY A 474 -1.76 -2.45 22.96
CA GLY A 474 -0.52 -2.85 22.29
C GLY A 474 0.51 -3.57 23.19
N GLU A 475 0.35 -3.54 24.50
CA GLU A 475 1.22 -4.27 25.43
C GLU A 475 0.59 -5.64 25.77
N CYS A 476 0.82 -6.62 24.89
CA CYS A 476 0.22 -7.96 25.04
C CYS A 476 0.83 -8.77 26.19
N VAL A 477 1.99 -8.40 26.69
CA VAL A 477 2.72 -9.15 27.74
C VAL A 477 1.95 -9.31 29.06
N SER A 478 1.04 -8.40 29.36
CA SER A 478 0.15 -8.49 30.55
C SER A 478 -1.22 -9.09 30.24
N CYS A 479 -1.46 -9.51 28.99
CA CYS A 479 -2.80 -9.90 28.55
C CYS A 479 -3.10 -11.38 28.80
N PHE A 480 -4.29 -11.67 29.35
CA PHE A 480 -4.76 -13.05 29.59
C PHE A 480 -4.99 -13.88 28.30
N ASN A 481 -5.10 -13.24 27.16
CA ASN A 481 -5.27 -13.92 25.87
C ASN A 481 -3.94 -14.09 25.12
N PHE A 482 -2.83 -13.77 25.73
CA PHE A 482 -1.52 -13.83 25.10
C PHE A 482 -0.68 -14.98 25.66
N VAL A 483 -0.08 -15.75 24.75
CA VAL A 483 0.80 -16.88 25.05
C VAL A 483 2.06 -16.78 24.19
N SER A 484 3.20 -17.02 24.81
CA SER A 484 4.49 -17.14 24.12
C SER A 484 4.95 -18.61 24.08
N THR A 485 5.78 -18.94 23.11
CA THR A 485 6.36 -20.27 22.93
C THR A 485 7.88 -20.19 22.87
N ALA A 486 8.56 -21.33 22.88
CA ALA A 486 10.02 -21.42 22.80
C ALA A 486 10.63 -20.59 21.66
N ILE A 487 10.00 -20.58 20.48
CA ILE A 487 10.49 -19.84 19.30
C ILE A 487 10.49 -18.30 19.49
N HIS A 488 9.74 -17.80 20.47
CA HIS A 488 9.69 -16.36 20.78
C HIS A 488 10.68 -15.93 21.87
N LEU A 489 11.38 -16.88 22.50
CA LEU A 489 12.31 -16.60 23.59
C LEU A 489 13.41 -15.60 23.18
N PRO A 490 14.05 -15.72 22.00
CA PRO A 490 15.06 -14.74 21.57
C PRO A 490 14.52 -13.32 21.49
N ILE A 491 13.25 -13.15 21.13
CA ILE A 491 12.62 -11.82 21.04
C ILE A 491 12.37 -11.22 22.43
N HIS A 492 12.00 -12.05 23.41
CA HIS A 492 11.89 -11.61 24.78
C HIS A 492 13.24 -11.20 25.38
N LEU A 493 14.29 -11.96 25.09
CA LEU A 493 15.66 -11.63 25.53
C LEU A 493 16.12 -10.29 24.93
N LEU A 494 15.95 -10.11 23.61
CA LEU A 494 16.28 -8.84 22.94
C LEU A 494 15.46 -7.66 23.51
N ARG A 495 14.19 -7.90 23.88
CA ARG A 495 13.38 -6.85 24.52
C ARG A 495 13.89 -6.47 25.89
N VAL A 496 14.32 -7.45 26.69
CA VAL A 496 14.92 -7.21 28.01
C VAL A 496 16.22 -6.41 27.89
N GLU A 497 17.09 -6.77 26.94
CA GLU A 497 18.33 -6.02 26.68
C GLU A 497 18.04 -4.54 26.37
N LYS A 498 17.09 -4.26 25.49
CA LYS A 498 16.66 -2.88 25.19
C LYS A 498 16.08 -2.16 26.40
N LEU A 499 15.29 -2.86 27.23
CA LEU A 499 14.75 -2.28 28.46
C LEU A 499 15.86 -1.93 29.45
N GLU A 500 16.92 -2.72 29.54
CA GLU A 500 18.09 -2.42 30.39
C GLU A 500 18.82 -1.15 29.94
N GLU A 501 18.97 -0.95 28.63
CA GLU A 501 19.49 0.31 28.08
C GLU A 501 18.58 1.50 28.41
N GLU A 502 17.24 1.35 28.24
CA GLU A 502 16.27 2.39 28.56
C GLU A 502 16.28 2.73 30.08
N ILE A 503 16.38 1.73 30.96
CA ILE A 503 16.48 1.89 32.40
C ILE A 503 17.75 2.66 32.76
N LYS A 504 18.89 2.29 32.16
CA LYS A 504 20.15 2.97 32.38
C LYS A 504 20.06 4.46 31.99
N ARG A 505 19.59 4.75 30.79
CA ARG A 505 19.38 6.13 30.31
C ARG A 505 18.42 6.92 31.22
N ALA A 506 17.28 6.32 31.59
CA ALA A 506 16.33 6.96 32.47
C ALA A 506 16.94 7.32 33.86
N LYS A 507 17.83 6.48 34.36
CA LYS A 507 18.58 6.73 35.59
C LYS A 507 19.57 7.87 35.42
N GLU A 508 20.32 7.90 34.32
CA GLU A 508 21.27 8.96 33.99
C GLU A 508 20.56 10.32 33.81
N ASP A 509 19.38 10.31 33.18
CA ASP A 509 18.54 11.51 32.97
C ASP A 509 17.76 11.95 34.22
N GLY A 510 17.83 11.21 35.33
CA GLY A 510 17.08 11.48 36.55
C GLY A 510 15.57 11.26 36.43
N ASN A 511 15.09 10.56 35.42
CA ASN A 511 13.67 10.27 35.20
C ASN A 511 13.23 9.01 35.95
N LEU A 512 13.01 9.14 37.26
CA LEU A 512 12.68 8.03 38.12
C LEU A 512 11.36 7.32 37.75
N VAL A 513 10.35 8.05 37.31
CA VAL A 513 9.05 7.47 36.90
C VAL A 513 9.22 6.54 35.71
N TRP A 514 10.00 6.96 34.73
CA TRP A 514 10.29 6.12 33.55
C TRP A 514 11.17 4.93 33.92
N HIS A 515 12.18 5.14 34.74
CA HIS A 515 13.03 4.08 35.30
C HIS A 515 12.21 2.98 35.96
N ASP A 516 11.31 3.32 36.86
CA ASP A 516 10.51 2.35 37.62
C ASP A 516 9.51 1.62 36.72
N LYS A 517 8.91 2.33 35.74
CA LYS A 517 8.01 1.73 34.75
C LYS A 517 8.74 0.69 33.91
N GLN A 518 9.91 1.01 33.37
CA GLN A 518 10.68 0.08 32.52
C GLN A 518 11.24 -1.09 33.35
N THR A 519 11.65 -0.87 34.58
CA THR A 519 12.08 -1.93 35.49
C THR A 519 10.95 -2.91 35.76
N THR A 520 9.76 -2.40 36.10
CA THR A 520 8.57 -3.23 36.34
C THR A 520 8.21 -4.07 35.09
N LEU A 521 8.27 -3.47 33.92
CA LEU A 521 8.00 -4.17 32.65
C LEU A 521 9.05 -5.25 32.38
N LYS A 522 10.34 -4.96 32.59
CA LYS A 522 11.43 -5.93 32.45
C LYS A 522 11.20 -7.13 33.36
N ASP A 523 10.98 -6.88 34.66
CA ASP A 523 10.77 -7.93 35.66
C ASP A 523 9.55 -8.80 35.32
N HIS A 524 8.49 -8.17 34.81
CA HIS A 524 7.30 -8.90 34.37
C HIS A 524 7.62 -9.83 33.19
N ILE A 525 8.35 -9.35 32.17
CA ILE A 525 8.73 -10.17 31.02
C ILE A 525 9.62 -11.34 31.45
N VAL A 526 10.61 -11.09 32.27
CA VAL A 526 11.53 -12.14 32.77
C VAL A 526 10.75 -13.23 33.51
N LYS A 527 9.95 -12.85 34.51
CA LYS A 527 9.21 -13.81 35.35
C LYS A 527 8.09 -14.52 34.63
N THR A 528 7.41 -13.85 33.70
CA THR A 528 6.20 -14.43 33.05
C THR A 528 6.55 -15.23 31.80
N PHE A 529 7.62 -14.90 31.09
CA PHE A 529 7.94 -15.54 29.80
C PHE A 529 9.31 -16.18 29.79
N ILE A 530 10.40 -15.47 30.13
CA ILE A 530 11.76 -15.98 29.95
C ILE A 530 12.02 -17.17 30.87
N GLU A 531 11.95 -16.96 32.18
CA GLU A 531 12.22 -18.02 33.16
C GLU A 531 11.37 -19.28 32.93
N PRO A 532 10.01 -19.17 32.73
CA PRO A 532 9.20 -20.35 32.46
C PRO A 532 9.54 -21.06 31.15
N LEU A 533 9.91 -20.34 30.09
CA LEU A 533 10.31 -20.95 28.82
C LEU A 533 11.66 -21.67 28.94
N GLU A 534 12.64 -21.05 29.61
CA GLU A 534 13.96 -21.65 29.82
C GLU A 534 13.90 -22.93 30.68
N VAL A 535 13.09 -22.91 31.75
CA VAL A 535 12.90 -24.09 32.61
C VAL A 535 12.29 -25.24 31.83
N GLN A 536 11.28 -24.96 31.01
CA GLN A 536 10.62 -25.96 30.22
C GLN A 536 11.51 -26.50 29.09
N LEU A 537 12.30 -25.64 28.44
CA LEU A 537 13.26 -26.05 27.42
C LEU A 537 14.34 -26.97 27.98
N LYS A 538 14.90 -26.63 29.14
CA LYS A 538 15.87 -27.50 29.84
C LYS A 538 15.27 -28.84 30.22
N ALA A 539 14.01 -28.87 30.63
CA ALA A 539 13.30 -30.11 30.97
C ALA A 539 12.99 -30.98 29.75
N SER A 540 12.83 -30.38 28.57
CA SER A 540 12.55 -31.10 27.31
C SER A 540 13.81 -31.55 26.55
N GLY A 541 15.03 -31.27 27.06
CA GLY A 541 16.31 -31.64 26.42
C GLY A 541 16.68 -30.79 25.21
N GLY A 542 16.04 -29.65 25.02
CA GLY A 542 16.40 -28.69 23.98
C GLY A 542 17.64 -27.89 24.37
N GLU A 543 18.69 -27.94 23.55
CA GLU A 543 19.80 -26.99 23.61
C GLU A 543 19.43 -25.71 22.82
N PHE A 544 19.96 -24.57 23.32
CA PHE A 544 19.88 -23.25 22.65
C PHE A 544 20.81 -23.17 21.46
#